data_6a7d7c4e3ba61405c77fe785bbb39175
#
_entry.id   6a7d7c4e3ba61405c77fe785bbb39175
#
_cell.length_a   1.000
_cell.length_b   1.000
_cell.length_c   1.000
_cell.angle_alpha   90.00
_cell.angle_beta   90.00
_cell.angle_gamma   90.00
#
_symmetry.space_group_name_H-M   'P 1'
#
loop_
_entity.id
_entity.type
_entity.pdbx_description
1 polymer ?
#
loop_
_entity_poly.entity_id
_entity_poly.type
_entity_poly.pdbx_seq_one_letter_code
_entity_poly.pdbx_strand_id
1 'polypeptide(L)'
;MFPNLSPHLPVVQVILPLIAAPICVIFRRAGFAWLIALIASWLSLGVSIFLLEQVISNGPISYLLGNWPAPWGIEYKVDILSAFVMLIVTLIGAIVMVFAPKSVGLEIPEDRTYLFYTMYLLTFAGLLGITITADAFNLFVFLEIS
;
A
#
# COMPACT_ATOMS: atom_id res chain seq x y z
N MET A 1 -15.47 15.05 4.39
CA MET A 1 -15.64 15.27 2.97
C MET A 1 -16.20 14.06 2.23
N PHE A 2 -15.89 12.82 2.61
CA PHE A 2 -16.50 11.58 2.08
C PHE A 2 -16.91 10.66 3.23
N PRO A 3 -18.07 10.88 3.86
CA PRO A 3 -18.49 10.14 5.06
C PRO A 3 -18.63 8.62 4.84
N ASN A 4 -18.81 8.18 3.61
CA ASN A 4 -18.93 6.76 3.25
C ASN A 4 -17.62 6.04 2.97
N LEU A 5 -16.50 6.77 2.78
CA LEU A 5 -15.19 6.20 2.48
C LEU A 5 -14.31 6.01 3.72
N SER A 6 -14.55 6.81 4.76
CA SER A 6 -13.72 6.80 5.98
C SER A 6 -13.57 5.43 6.65
N PRO A 7 -14.61 4.58 6.75
CA PRO A 7 -14.46 3.26 7.34
C PRO A 7 -13.65 2.29 6.49
N HIS A 8 -13.53 2.52 5.16
CA HIS A 8 -12.85 1.61 4.23
C HIS A 8 -11.38 1.98 3.94
N LEU A 9 -10.88 3.07 4.50
CA LEU A 9 -9.51 3.56 4.27
C LEU A 9 -8.42 2.50 4.56
N PRO A 10 -8.49 1.68 5.63
CA PRO A 10 -7.49 0.65 5.87
C PRO A 10 -7.37 -0.37 4.74
N VAL A 11 -8.51 -0.76 4.16
CA VAL A 11 -8.54 -1.71 3.02
C VAL A 11 -8.02 -1.04 1.75
N VAL A 12 -8.43 0.18 1.48
CA VAL A 12 -7.99 0.96 0.31
C VAL A 12 -6.47 1.11 0.32
N GLN A 13 -5.86 1.30 1.48
CA GLN A 13 -4.42 1.43 1.66
C GLN A 13 -3.63 0.25 1.09
N VAL A 14 -4.11 -0.97 1.25
CA VAL A 14 -3.47 -2.19 0.75
C VAL A 14 -3.88 -2.51 -0.69
N ILE A 15 -5.17 -2.38 -0.99
CA ILE A 15 -5.71 -2.73 -2.31
C ILE A 15 -5.17 -1.83 -3.42
N LEU A 16 -4.92 -0.56 -3.13
CA LEU A 16 -4.47 0.42 -4.12
C LEU A 16 -3.16 0.00 -4.80
N PRO A 17 -2.04 -0.24 -4.10
CA PRO A 17 -0.82 -0.73 -4.74
C PRO A 17 -0.96 -2.16 -5.27
N LEU A 18 -1.78 -3.00 -4.63
CA LEU A 18 -2.00 -4.39 -5.06
C LEU A 18 -2.69 -4.48 -6.42
N ILE A 19 -3.66 -3.61 -6.70
CA ILE A 19 -4.31 -3.53 -8.02
C ILE A 19 -3.41 -2.82 -9.04
N ALA A 20 -2.63 -1.85 -8.63
CA ALA A 20 -1.71 -1.13 -9.50
C ALA A 20 -0.62 -2.05 -10.10
N ALA A 21 -0.17 -3.06 -9.35
CA ALA A 21 0.87 -3.99 -9.79
C ALA A 21 0.50 -4.77 -11.08
N PRO A 22 -0.63 -5.49 -11.18
CA PRO A 22 -1.01 -6.18 -12.41
C PRO A 22 -1.27 -5.24 -13.58
N ILE A 23 -1.70 -4.00 -13.35
CA ILE A 23 -1.88 -3.01 -14.40
C ILE A 23 -0.54 -2.69 -15.07
N CYS A 24 0.57 -2.59 -14.31
CA CYS A 24 1.90 -2.41 -14.87
C CYS A 24 2.30 -3.56 -15.80
N VAL A 25 1.93 -4.80 -15.46
CA VAL A 25 2.22 -5.99 -16.30
C VAL A 25 1.40 -6.00 -17.59
N ILE A 26 0.15 -5.56 -17.55
CA ILE A 26 -0.73 -5.51 -18.72
C ILE A 26 -0.17 -4.57 -19.79
N PHE A 27 0.24 -3.37 -19.39
CA PHE A 27 0.69 -2.35 -20.35
C PHE A 27 2.14 -2.51 -20.79
N ARG A 28 3.01 -3.17 -20.03
CA ARG A 28 4.43 -3.47 -20.36
C ARG A 28 5.27 -2.30 -20.85
N ARG A 29 4.92 -1.08 -20.46
CA ARG A 29 5.66 0.15 -20.82
C ARG A 29 6.31 0.75 -19.59
N ALA A 30 7.62 0.94 -19.62
CA ALA A 30 8.41 1.47 -18.51
C ALA A 30 7.88 2.80 -17.95
N GLY A 31 7.64 3.78 -18.82
CA GLY A 31 7.13 5.10 -18.42
C GLY A 31 5.72 5.05 -17.82
N PHE A 32 4.85 4.20 -18.35
CA PHE A 32 3.50 4.05 -17.84
C PHE A 32 3.49 3.32 -16.49
N ALA A 33 4.31 2.27 -16.34
CA ALA A 33 4.45 1.55 -15.07
C ALA A 33 5.02 2.45 -13.96
N TRP A 34 6.01 3.28 -14.29
CA TRP A 34 6.52 4.29 -13.37
C TRP A 34 5.43 5.28 -12.94
N LEU A 35 4.64 5.80 -13.87
CA LEU A 35 3.58 6.75 -13.56
C LEU A 35 2.52 6.13 -12.63
N ILE A 36 2.13 4.87 -12.87
CA ILE A 36 1.21 4.14 -12.00
C ILE A 36 1.81 3.96 -10.60
N ALA A 37 3.07 3.54 -10.51
CA ALA A 37 3.75 3.36 -9.23
C ALA A 37 3.88 4.69 -8.46
N LEU A 38 4.18 5.78 -9.16
CA LEU A 38 4.26 7.12 -8.58
C LEU A 38 2.89 7.56 -8.02
N ILE A 39 1.84 7.46 -8.82
CA ILE A 39 0.48 7.84 -8.41
C ILE A 39 0.02 6.98 -7.22
N ALA A 40 0.22 5.65 -7.29
CA ALA A 40 -0.14 4.74 -6.21
C ALA A 40 0.58 5.09 -4.90
N SER A 41 1.89 5.38 -4.95
CA SER A 41 2.68 5.76 -3.76
C SER A 41 2.20 7.08 -3.15
N TRP A 42 1.92 8.09 -3.96
CA TRP A 42 1.42 9.39 -3.47
C TRP A 42 -0.01 9.31 -2.92
N LEU A 43 -0.89 8.53 -3.57
CA LEU A 43 -2.24 8.28 -3.04
C LEU A 43 -2.18 7.52 -1.72
N SER A 44 -1.31 6.50 -1.61
CA SER A 44 -1.10 5.78 -0.36
C SER A 44 -0.58 6.68 0.76
N LEU A 45 0.31 7.64 0.45
CA LEU A 45 0.76 8.65 1.41
C LEU A 45 -0.41 9.51 1.88
N GLY A 46 -1.27 9.96 0.97
CA GLY A 46 -2.47 10.73 1.33
C GLY A 46 -3.40 9.94 2.26
N VAL A 47 -3.67 8.67 1.94
CA VAL A 47 -4.49 7.79 2.79
C VAL A 47 -3.85 7.58 4.17
N SER A 48 -2.52 7.41 4.25
CA SER A 48 -1.80 7.27 5.53
C SER A 48 -1.94 8.50 6.42
N ILE A 49 -1.89 9.69 5.85
CA ILE A 49 -2.09 10.96 6.58
C ILE A 49 -3.51 11.00 7.16
N PHE A 50 -4.53 10.69 6.36
CA PHE A 50 -5.92 10.64 6.81
C PHE A 50 -6.16 9.58 7.90
N LEU A 51 -5.56 8.40 7.76
CA LEU A 51 -5.64 7.35 8.78
C LEU A 51 -5.01 7.78 10.10
N LEU A 52 -3.85 8.43 10.04
CA LEU A 52 -3.19 8.94 11.24
C LEU A 52 -4.05 10.02 11.93
N GLU A 53 -4.59 10.97 11.18
CA GLU A 53 -5.49 12.01 11.72
C GLU A 53 -6.74 11.38 12.35
N GLN A 54 -7.34 10.39 11.70
CA GLN A 54 -8.53 9.70 12.19
C GLN A 54 -8.24 8.92 13.49
N VAL A 55 -7.10 8.23 13.58
CA VAL A 55 -6.71 7.49 14.78
C VAL A 55 -6.40 8.42 15.95
N ILE A 56 -5.78 9.58 15.70
CA ILE A 56 -5.51 10.59 16.74
C ILE A 56 -6.83 11.17 17.26
N SER A 57 -7.79 11.43 16.39
CA SER A 57 -9.05 12.10 16.75
C SER A 57 -10.09 11.17 17.35
N ASN A 58 -10.21 9.93 16.85
CA ASN A 58 -11.28 8.99 17.18
C ASN A 58 -10.82 7.71 17.87
N GLY A 59 -9.50 7.52 18.02
CA GLY A 59 -8.92 6.30 18.58
C GLY A 59 -8.67 5.19 17.53
N PRO A 60 -8.25 3.99 18.00
CA PRO A 60 -7.90 2.89 17.12
C PRO A 60 -9.06 2.47 16.22
N ILE A 61 -8.75 2.17 14.95
CA ILE A 61 -9.72 1.72 13.94
C ILE A 61 -9.61 0.21 13.84
N SER A 62 -10.73 -0.50 13.98
CA SER A 62 -10.85 -1.92 13.67
C SER A 62 -11.75 -2.09 12.45
N TYR A 63 -11.25 -2.80 11.44
CA TYR A 63 -11.98 -3.07 10.21
C TYR A 63 -12.04 -4.58 9.96
N LEU A 64 -13.25 -5.12 9.99
CA LEU A 64 -13.52 -6.53 9.69
C LEU A 64 -13.80 -6.69 8.19
N LEU A 65 -12.94 -7.45 7.49
CA LEU A 65 -13.17 -7.75 6.07
C LEU A 65 -14.42 -8.63 5.91
N GLY A 66 -15.38 -8.12 5.14
CA GLY A 66 -16.64 -8.82 4.87
C GLY A 66 -17.57 -8.96 6.07
N ASN A 67 -17.36 -8.21 7.17
CA ASN A 67 -18.15 -8.30 8.41
C ASN A 67 -18.09 -9.68 9.12
N TRP A 68 -17.06 -10.46 8.85
CA TRP A 68 -16.86 -11.73 9.53
C TRP A 68 -16.03 -11.53 10.79
N PRO A 69 -16.55 -11.94 11.99
CA PRO A 69 -15.81 -11.81 13.23
C PRO A 69 -14.60 -12.77 13.28
N ALA A 70 -13.57 -12.39 14.02
CA ALA A 70 -12.46 -13.29 14.33
C ALA A 70 -12.98 -14.53 15.11
N PRO A 71 -12.47 -15.73 14.88
CA PRO A 71 -11.28 -16.11 14.10
C PRO A 71 -11.55 -16.43 12.62
N TRP A 72 -12.78 -16.29 12.14
CA TRP A 72 -13.20 -16.69 10.79
C TRP A 72 -12.98 -15.63 9.72
N GLY A 73 -12.79 -14.37 10.12
CA GLY A 73 -12.57 -13.23 9.24
C GLY A 73 -11.21 -12.57 9.46
N ILE A 74 -10.75 -11.82 8.46
CA ILE A 74 -9.53 -11.00 8.53
C ILE A 74 -9.87 -9.68 9.17
N GLU A 75 -9.14 -9.30 10.22
CA GLU A 75 -9.25 -8.00 10.88
C GLU A 75 -8.04 -7.13 10.57
N TYR A 76 -8.29 -5.92 10.12
CA TYR A 76 -7.29 -4.86 10.06
C TYR A 76 -7.45 -3.94 11.26
N LYS A 77 -6.39 -3.76 12.02
CA LYS A 77 -6.36 -2.88 13.19
C LYS A 77 -5.32 -1.80 12.98
N VAL A 78 -5.78 -0.57 12.98
CA VAL A 78 -4.92 0.61 12.85
C VAL A 78 -4.92 1.36 14.16
N ASP A 79 -3.83 1.27 14.90
CA ASP A 79 -3.53 2.07 16.08
C ASP A 79 -2.55 3.22 15.73
N ILE A 80 -2.19 4.02 16.70
CA ILE A 80 -1.28 5.16 16.52
C ILE A 80 0.09 4.68 15.99
N LEU A 81 0.60 3.57 16.52
CA LEU A 81 1.89 3.01 16.11
C LEU A 81 1.84 2.52 14.66
N SER A 82 0.80 1.74 14.31
CA SER A 82 0.59 1.25 12.94
C SER A 82 0.44 2.39 11.94
N ALA A 83 -0.37 3.40 12.28
CA ALA A 83 -0.57 4.57 11.42
C ALA A 83 0.73 5.37 11.23
N PHE A 84 1.54 5.51 12.28
CA PHE A 84 2.83 6.20 12.20
C PHE A 84 3.85 5.44 11.35
N VAL A 85 3.98 4.12 11.55
CA VAL A 85 4.87 3.28 10.71
C VAL A 85 4.42 3.30 9.26
N MET A 86 3.12 3.21 9.00
CA MET A 86 2.54 3.29 7.67
C MET A 86 2.85 4.64 7.00
N LEU A 87 2.78 5.75 7.74
CA LEU A 87 3.16 7.07 7.23
C LEU A 87 4.63 7.11 6.81
N ILE A 88 5.55 6.54 7.61
CA ILE A 88 6.97 6.47 7.26
C ILE A 88 7.18 5.67 5.99
N VAL A 89 6.59 4.48 5.89
CA VAL A 89 6.72 3.59 4.71
C VAL A 89 6.21 4.30 3.45
N THR A 90 5.03 4.92 3.52
CA THR A 90 4.45 5.62 2.36
C THR A 90 5.20 6.86 1.98
N LEU A 91 5.73 7.61 2.94
CA LEU A 91 6.56 8.79 2.69
C LEU A 91 7.86 8.40 1.95
N ILE A 92 8.56 7.39 2.45
CA ILE A 92 9.78 6.88 1.80
C ILE A 92 9.46 6.39 0.39
N GLY A 93 8.40 5.59 0.22
CA GLY A 93 7.97 5.09 -1.07
C GLY A 93 7.63 6.20 -2.07
N ALA A 94 6.91 7.22 -1.64
CA ALA A 94 6.56 8.36 -2.48
C ALA A 94 7.79 9.15 -2.94
N ILE A 95 8.75 9.39 -2.03
CA ILE A 95 10.00 10.11 -2.37
C ILE A 95 10.86 9.27 -3.31
N VAL A 96 11.06 7.98 -3.03
CA VAL A 96 11.90 7.09 -3.84
C VAL A 96 11.36 7.01 -5.27
N MET A 97 10.04 6.95 -5.47
CA MET A 97 9.44 6.87 -6.80
C MET A 97 9.69 8.09 -7.67
N VAL A 98 9.89 9.27 -7.10
CA VAL A 98 10.25 10.48 -7.87
C VAL A 98 11.63 10.32 -8.53
N PHE A 99 12.58 9.68 -7.84
CA PHE A 99 13.95 9.51 -8.33
C PHE A 99 14.18 8.18 -9.07
N ALA A 100 13.27 7.23 -8.94
CA ALA A 100 13.37 5.88 -9.48
C ALA A 100 13.71 5.81 -10.98
N PRO A 101 13.15 6.65 -11.88
CA PRO A 101 13.45 6.53 -13.32
C PRO A 101 14.92 6.69 -13.66
N LYS A 102 15.64 7.56 -12.93
CA LYS A 102 17.08 7.78 -13.17
C LYS A 102 17.93 6.59 -12.75
N SER A 103 17.64 6.01 -11.58
CA SER A 103 18.40 4.87 -11.06
C SER A 103 18.06 3.58 -11.80
N VAL A 104 16.78 3.32 -11.98
CA VAL A 104 16.28 2.10 -12.64
C VAL A 104 16.71 2.03 -14.10
N GLY A 105 16.67 3.16 -14.81
CA GLY A 105 17.08 3.23 -16.22
C GLY A 105 18.57 3.01 -16.46
N LEU A 106 19.42 3.12 -15.43
CA LEU A 106 20.85 2.83 -15.50
C LEU A 106 21.18 1.34 -15.24
N GLU A 107 20.33 0.65 -14.46
CA GLU A 107 20.63 -0.70 -13.98
C GLU A 107 19.79 -1.78 -14.65
N ILE A 108 18.56 -1.45 -15.10
CA ILE A 108 17.60 -2.42 -15.61
C ILE A 108 17.31 -2.12 -17.11
N PRO A 109 17.40 -3.16 -17.98
CA PRO A 109 16.99 -3.02 -19.38
C PRO A 109 15.56 -2.53 -19.52
N GLU A 110 15.31 -1.71 -20.55
CA GLU A 110 14.03 -1.02 -20.73
C GLU A 110 12.84 -1.98 -20.91
N ASP A 111 13.10 -3.15 -21.49
CA ASP A 111 12.11 -4.22 -21.69
C ASP A 111 11.68 -4.90 -20.37
N ARG A 112 12.44 -4.77 -19.27
CA ARG A 112 12.17 -5.34 -17.95
C ARG A 112 11.82 -4.31 -16.88
N THR A 113 11.94 -3.04 -17.17
CA THR A 113 11.71 -1.95 -16.21
C THR A 113 10.28 -1.98 -15.65
N TYR A 114 9.27 -2.36 -16.43
CA TYR A 114 7.90 -2.49 -15.91
C TYR A 114 7.77 -3.56 -14.83
N LEU A 115 8.57 -4.63 -14.89
CA LEU A 115 8.60 -5.67 -13.84
C LEU A 115 9.15 -5.13 -12.52
N PHE A 116 10.15 -4.27 -12.58
CA PHE A 116 10.68 -3.59 -11.38
C PHE A 116 9.57 -2.83 -10.65
N TYR A 117 8.80 -2.01 -11.37
CA TYR A 117 7.69 -1.27 -10.76
C TYR A 117 6.57 -2.16 -10.26
N THR A 118 6.32 -3.29 -10.93
CA THR A 118 5.37 -4.30 -10.46
C THR A 118 5.82 -4.91 -9.13
N MET A 119 7.09 -5.32 -9.05
CA MET A 119 7.66 -5.89 -7.81
C MET A 119 7.68 -4.87 -6.68
N TYR A 120 8.04 -3.62 -6.99
CA TYR A 120 7.95 -2.53 -6.03
C TYR A 120 6.54 -2.38 -5.45
N LEU A 121 5.51 -2.35 -6.30
CA LEU A 121 4.11 -2.21 -5.86
C LEU A 121 3.63 -3.38 -5.01
N LEU A 122 4.05 -4.62 -5.36
CA LEU A 122 3.73 -5.80 -4.55
C LEU A 122 4.42 -5.74 -3.18
N THR A 123 5.72 -5.43 -3.14
CA THR A 123 6.45 -5.24 -1.88
C THR A 123 5.83 -4.12 -1.04
N PHE A 124 5.48 -3.01 -1.68
CA PHE A 124 4.84 -1.88 -1.01
C PHE A 124 3.48 -2.27 -0.41
N ALA A 125 2.63 -3.00 -1.16
CA ALA A 125 1.38 -3.54 -0.67
C ALA A 125 1.59 -4.49 0.52
N GLY A 126 2.58 -5.38 0.43
CA GLY A 126 2.95 -6.30 1.50
C GLY A 126 3.36 -5.58 2.78
N LEU A 127 4.25 -4.59 2.66
CA LEU A 127 4.69 -3.77 3.81
C LEU A 127 3.51 -3.03 4.47
N LEU A 128 2.63 -2.43 3.68
CA LEU A 128 1.44 -1.76 4.20
C LEU A 128 0.49 -2.75 4.89
N GLY A 129 0.29 -3.93 4.29
CA GLY A 129 -0.52 -4.98 4.89
C GLY A 129 0.01 -5.48 6.22
N ILE A 130 1.33 -5.68 6.34
CA ILE A 130 1.98 -6.08 7.60
C ILE A 130 1.71 -5.06 8.73
N THR A 131 1.69 -3.78 8.41
CA THR A 131 1.51 -2.72 9.43
C THR A 131 0.11 -2.69 10.04
N ILE A 132 -0.90 -3.19 9.33
CA ILE A 132 -2.32 -3.07 9.75
C ILE A 132 -3.01 -4.39 10.06
N THR A 133 -2.39 -5.53 9.71
CA THR A 133 -3.02 -6.82 9.97
C THR A 133 -3.01 -7.17 11.47
N ALA A 134 -4.14 -7.63 11.97
CA ALA A 134 -4.29 -8.13 13.35
C ALA A 134 -4.27 -9.68 13.39
N ASP A 135 -4.24 -10.34 12.24
CA ASP A 135 -4.29 -11.78 12.11
C ASP A 135 -2.94 -12.37 11.67
N ALA A 136 -2.49 -13.40 12.40
CA ALA A 136 -1.20 -14.06 12.14
C ALA A 136 -1.15 -14.75 10.76
N PHE A 137 -2.24 -15.35 10.30
CA PHE A 137 -2.29 -15.96 8.97
C PHE A 137 -2.11 -14.92 7.87
N ASN A 138 -2.84 -13.82 7.96
CA ASN A 138 -2.75 -12.73 6.99
C ASN A 138 -1.38 -12.03 7.04
N LEU A 139 -0.73 -11.99 8.21
CA LEU A 139 0.65 -11.52 8.35
C LEU A 139 1.62 -12.36 7.49
N PHE A 140 1.49 -13.69 7.52
CA PHE A 140 2.31 -14.57 6.68
C PHE A 140 2.07 -14.33 5.19
N VAL A 141 0.81 -14.12 4.78
CA VAL A 141 0.48 -13.81 3.37
C VAL A 141 1.17 -12.52 2.93
N PHE A 142 1.14 -11.46 3.73
CA PHE A 142 1.81 -10.21 3.40
C PHE A 142 3.34 -10.32 3.40
N LEU A 143 3.92 -11.14 4.28
CA LEU A 143 5.35 -11.43 4.28
C LEU A 143 5.80 -12.16 3.00
N GLU A 144 4.97 -13.06 2.47
CA GLU A 144 5.24 -13.76 1.21
C GLU A 144 5.19 -12.82 -0.01
N ILE A 145 4.37 -11.79 0.04
CA ILE A 145 4.24 -10.81 -1.05
C ILE A 145 5.35 -9.76 -0.99
N SER A 146 5.81 -9.40 0.20
CA SER A 146 6.83 -8.37 0.39
C SER A 146 8.24 -8.91 0.14
#